data_8a95ec7f89eeb8003b2d3e1e3c9bad05
#
_entry.id   8a95ec7f89eeb8003b2d3e1e3c9bad05
#
_cell.length_a   1.000
_cell.length_b   1.000
_cell.length_c   1.000
_cell.angle_alpha   90.00
_cell.angle_beta   90.00
_cell.angle_gamma   90.00
#
_symmetry.space_group_name_H-M   'P 1'
#
loop_
_entity.id
_entity.type
_entity.pdbx_description
1 polymer ?
#
loop_
_entity_poly.entity_id
_entity_poly.type
_entity_poly.pdbx_seq_one_letter_code
_entity_poly.pdbx_strand_id
1 'polypeptide(L)'
;MAVNHKLTKVIRGRVIRSFQESSGKLVIGFHDGSVLKIREMETNSPPVPAGAQIKQVEEDGTEFTIACEDGTNFSLQLTDPGSSVSVRDENDQIEYLG
;
A
#
# COMPACT_ATOMS: atom_id res chain seq x y z
N MET A 1 10.11 12.55 -4.68
CA MET A 1 9.64 11.61 -3.64
C MET A 1 10.68 10.55 -3.37
N ALA A 2 10.80 10.13 -2.13
CA ALA A 2 11.76 9.11 -1.74
C ALA A 2 11.11 7.73 -1.77
N VAL A 3 11.84 6.72 -2.23
CA VAL A 3 11.36 5.34 -2.21
C VAL A 3 11.41 4.82 -0.77
N ASN A 4 10.32 4.21 -0.31
CA ASN A 4 10.30 3.49 0.95
C ASN A 4 10.88 2.10 0.71
N HIS A 5 12.18 1.96 0.92
CA HIS A 5 12.91 0.73 0.61
C HIS A 5 12.47 -0.47 1.45
N LYS A 6 12.16 -0.25 2.73
CA LYS A 6 11.72 -1.34 3.60
C LYS A 6 10.38 -1.92 3.16
N LEU A 7 9.40 -1.06 2.95
CA LEU A 7 8.07 -1.50 2.53
C LEU A 7 8.12 -2.06 1.11
N THR A 8 8.84 -1.41 0.21
CA THR A 8 9.02 -1.90 -1.16
C THR A 8 9.59 -3.31 -1.16
N LYS A 9 10.62 -3.56 -0.34
CA LYS A 9 11.23 -4.89 -0.24
C LYS A 9 10.23 -5.95 0.23
N VAL A 10 9.31 -5.57 1.11
CA VAL A 10 8.31 -6.50 1.65
C VAL A 10 7.27 -6.86 0.59
N ILE A 11 6.70 -5.86 -0.11
CA ILE A 11 5.54 -6.09 -0.98
C ILE A 11 5.83 -6.10 -2.47
N ARG A 12 7.05 -5.81 -2.89
CA ARG A 12 7.42 -5.79 -4.30
C ARG A 12 7.13 -7.14 -4.96
N GLY A 13 6.48 -7.10 -6.12
CA GLY A 13 6.13 -8.30 -6.86
C GLY A 13 4.81 -8.93 -6.46
N ARG A 14 4.21 -8.51 -5.35
CA ARG A 14 2.90 -9.03 -4.94
C ARG A 14 1.82 -8.49 -5.86
N VAL A 15 0.82 -9.33 -6.14
CA VAL A 15 -0.27 -8.99 -7.05
C VAL A 15 -1.51 -8.65 -6.24
N ILE A 16 -2.13 -7.51 -6.56
CA ILE A 16 -3.33 -7.06 -5.87
C ILE A 16 -4.51 -7.95 -6.22
N ARG A 17 -5.15 -8.50 -5.20
CA ARG A 17 -6.36 -9.31 -5.31
C ARG A 17 -7.60 -8.49 -5.02
N SER A 18 -7.54 -7.63 -4.01
CA SER A 18 -8.67 -6.81 -3.60
C SER A 18 -8.18 -5.43 -3.16
N PHE A 19 -9.05 -4.45 -3.34
CA PHE A 19 -8.78 -3.07 -2.98
C PHE A 19 -10.06 -2.50 -2.37
N GLN A 20 -10.04 -2.22 -1.07
CA GLN A 20 -11.19 -1.71 -0.36
C GLN A 20 -10.84 -0.43 0.38
N GLU A 21 -11.60 0.61 0.13
CA GLU A 21 -11.44 1.89 0.79
C GLU A 21 -12.70 2.20 1.57
N SER A 22 -12.54 2.52 2.84
CA SER A 22 -13.61 3.01 3.68
C SER A 22 -13.11 4.26 4.40
N SER A 23 -14.00 4.96 5.11
CA SER A 23 -13.66 6.22 5.76
C SER A 23 -12.38 6.10 6.60
N GLY A 24 -11.32 6.79 6.16
CA GLY A 24 -10.06 6.84 6.89
C GLY A 24 -9.17 5.60 6.80
N LYS A 25 -9.53 4.62 5.97
CA LYS A 25 -8.80 3.37 5.91
C LYS A 25 -8.79 2.75 4.52
N LEU A 26 -7.62 2.27 4.10
CA LEU A 26 -7.45 1.51 2.86
C LEU A 26 -6.95 0.11 3.22
N VAL A 27 -7.56 -0.91 2.61
CA VAL A 27 -7.14 -2.31 2.78
C VAL A 27 -6.90 -2.92 1.41
N ILE A 28 -5.68 -3.37 1.17
CA ILE A 28 -5.29 -4.05 -0.06
C ILE A 28 -4.95 -5.49 0.27
N GLY A 29 -5.69 -6.43 -0.31
CA GLY A 29 -5.39 -7.86 -0.20
C GLY A 29 -4.57 -8.31 -1.40
N PHE A 30 -3.57 -9.18 -1.16
CA PHE A 30 -2.73 -9.74 -2.20
C PHE A 30 -3.08 -11.21 -2.45
N HIS A 31 -2.68 -11.73 -3.61
CA HIS A 31 -2.96 -13.12 -3.98
C HIS A 31 -2.30 -14.15 -3.07
N ASP A 32 -1.22 -13.78 -2.39
CA ASP A 32 -0.54 -14.68 -1.44
C ASP A 32 -1.23 -14.75 -0.07
N GLY A 33 -2.34 -14.04 0.11
CA GLY A 33 -3.08 -13.99 1.36
C GLY A 33 -2.63 -12.87 2.31
N SER A 34 -1.57 -12.14 1.98
CA SER A 34 -1.14 -11.01 2.79
C SER A 34 -2.04 -9.79 2.59
N VAL A 35 -1.99 -8.87 3.53
CA VAL A 35 -2.84 -7.68 3.54
C VAL A 35 -2.02 -6.45 3.90
N LEU A 36 -2.17 -5.40 3.13
CA LEU A 36 -1.62 -4.07 3.40
C LEU A 36 -2.75 -3.19 3.91
N LYS A 37 -2.59 -2.62 5.11
CA LYS A 37 -3.55 -1.69 5.70
C LYS A 37 -2.92 -0.32 5.86
N ILE A 38 -3.64 0.72 5.44
CA ILE A 38 -3.16 2.10 5.51
C ILE A 38 -4.25 2.95 6.14
N ARG A 39 -3.87 3.76 7.14
CA ARG A 39 -4.75 4.81 7.65
C ARG A 39 -4.52 6.05 6.81
N GLU A 40 -5.56 6.55 6.18
CA GLU A 40 -5.46 7.66 5.24
C GLU A 40 -6.38 8.81 5.63
N MET A 41 -5.97 10.03 5.27
CA MET A 41 -6.80 11.22 5.41
C MET A 41 -7.57 11.49 4.12
N GLU A 42 -6.90 11.33 2.99
CA GLU A 42 -7.45 11.69 1.70
C GLU A 42 -6.81 10.85 0.59
N THR A 43 -7.63 10.48 -0.38
CA THR A 43 -7.19 9.74 -1.56
C THR A 43 -7.27 10.64 -2.78
N ASN A 44 -6.17 10.71 -3.54
CA ASN A 44 -6.06 11.58 -4.72
C ASN A 44 -6.13 10.82 -6.03
N SER A 45 -6.32 9.52 -6.00
CA SER A 45 -6.26 8.68 -7.20
C SER A 45 -7.42 7.68 -7.24
N PRO A 46 -7.84 7.25 -8.44
CA PRO A 46 -8.83 6.19 -8.54
C PRO A 46 -8.25 4.87 -8.01
N PRO A 47 -9.11 3.92 -7.60
CA PRO A 47 -8.67 2.62 -7.11
C PRO A 47 -7.81 1.87 -8.12
N VAL A 48 -6.83 1.11 -7.61
CA VAL A 48 -6.01 0.25 -8.45
C VAL A 48 -6.77 -1.04 -8.73
N PRO A 49 -6.90 -1.47 -9.99
CA PRO A 49 -7.63 -2.68 -10.31
C PRO A 49 -6.93 -3.94 -9.80
N ALA A 50 -7.71 -4.96 -9.50
CA ALA A 50 -7.17 -6.28 -9.16
C ALA A 50 -6.31 -6.80 -10.31
N GLY A 51 -5.22 -7.49 -9.99
CA GLY A 51 -4.27 -7.99 -10.96
C GLY A 51 -3.04 -7.12 -11.15
N ALA A 52 -3.06 -5.89 -10.63
CA ALA A 52 -1.88 -5.02 -10.67
C ALA A 52 -0.77 -5.57 -9.77
N GLN A 53 0.46 -5.53 -10.27
CA GLN A 53 1.62 -6.02 -9.52
C GLN A 53 2.41 -4.83 -8.95
N ILE A 54 2.78 -4.91 -7.69
CA ILE A 54 3.50 -3.85 -7.00
C ILE A 54 4.94 -3.76 -7.53
N LYS A 55 5.34 -2.55 -7.89
CA LYS A 55 6.72 -2.24 -8.31
C LYS A 55 7.51 -1.61 -7.16
N GLN A 56 6.98 -0.53 -6.60
CA GLN A 56 7.63 0.16 -5.50
C GLN A 56 6.64 1.07 -4.76
N VAL A 57 7.06 1.51 -3.57
CA VAL A 57 6.32 2.46 -2.75
C VAL A 57 7.19 3.70 -2.56
N GLU A 58 6.59 4.87 -2.74
CA GLU A 58 7.25 6.14 -2.54
C GLU A 58 6.54 6.94 -1.46
N GLU A 59 7.29 7.66 -0.64
CA GLU A 59 6.75 8.53 0.40
C GLU A 59 7.42 9.88 0.39
N ASP A 60 6.63 10.93 0.66
CA ASP A 60 7.12 12.28 0.81
C ASP A 60 6.27 12.99 1.88
N GLY A 61 6.79 13.03 3.11
CA GLY A 61 6.01 13.51 4.24
C GLY A 61 4.79 12.65 4.46
N THR A 62 3.59 13.22 4.26
CA THR A 62 2.34 12.47 4.38
C THR A 62 1.89 11.86 3.05
N GLU A 63 2.51 12.23 1.94
CA GLU A 63 2.13 11.67 0.64
C GLU A 63 2.71 10.27 0.46
N PHE A 64 1.84 9.33 0.11
CA PHE A 64 2.17 7.93 -0.06
C PHE A 64 1.71 7.47 -1.44
N THR A 65 2.63 6.92 -2.24
CA THR A 65 2.32 6.48 -3.61
C THR A 65 2.73 5.03 -3.80
N ILE A 66 1.79 4.24 -4.33
CA ILE A 66 2.05 2.87 -4.76
C ILE A 66 2.19 2.88 -6.27
N ALA A 67 3.36 2.48 -6.78
CA ALA A 67 3.61 2.35 -8.20
C ALA A 67 3.53 0.87 -8.59
N CYS A 68 2.83 0.58 -9.68
CA CYS A 68 2.65 -0.78 -10.20
C CYS A 68 3.44 -0.98 -11.48
N GLU A 69 3.71 -2.25 -11.81
CA GLU A 69 4.54 -2.62 -12.97
C GLU A 69 3.92 -2.18 -14.31
N ASP A 70 2.60 -2.06 -14.38
CA ASP A 70 1.89 -1.63 -15.59
C ASP A 70 1.87 -0.11 -15.78
N GLY A 71 2.53 0.63 -14.89
CA GLY A 71 2.55 2.09 -14.91
C GLY A 71 1.43 2.74 -14.11
N THR A 72 0.52 1.98 -13.53
CA THR A 72 -0.54 2.50 -12.67
C THR A 72 0.07 3.01 -11.36
N ASN A 73 -0.34 4.19 -10.92
CA ASN A 73 0.07 4.78 -9.65
C ASN A 73 -1.15 5.10 -8.82
N PHE A 74 -1.05 4.88 -7.51
CA PHE A 74 -2.08 5.24 -6.57
C PHE A 74 -1.48 6.08 -5.46
N SER A 75 -2.01 7.28 -5.24
CA SER A 75 -1.50 8.21 -4.22
C SER A 75 -2.56 8.52 -3.18
N LEU A 76 -2.12 8.65 -1.94
CA LEU A 76 -2.99 9.02 -0.83
C LEU A 76 -2.21 9.84 0.20
N GLN A 77 -2.95 10.44 1.14
CA GLN A 77 -2.37 11.18 2.27
C GLN A 77 -2.47 10.32 3.52
N LEU A 78 -1.34 10.10 4.17
CA LEU A 78 -1.29 9.34 5.43
C LEU A 78 -1.82 10.18 6.58
N THR A 79 -2.51 9.54 7.53
CA THR A 79 -2.95 10.19 8.76
C THR A 79 -1.75 10.60 9.61
N ASP A 80 -0.75 9.72 9.71
CA ASP A 80 0.43 9.94 10.53
C ASP A 80 1.64 9.31 9.85
N PRO A 81 2.58 10.12 9.32
CA PRO A 81 3.77 9.57 8.68
C PRO A 81 4.56 8.72 9.67
N GLY A 82 4.89 7.51 9.26
CA GLY A 82 5.68 6.60 10.09
C GLY A 82 4.89 5.66 10.99
N SER A 83 3.55 5.83 11.08
CA SER A 83 2.73 4.94 11.91
C SER A 83 1.37 4.59 11.30
N SER A 84 1.18 4.82 10.00
CA SER A 84 -0.10 4.62 9.33
C SER A 84 -0.18 3.35 8.51
N VAL A 85 0.92 2.64 8.30
CA VAL A 85 1.01 1.54 7.35
C VAL A 85 1.38 0.25 8.06
N SER A 86 0.67 -0.84 7.75
CA SER A 86 1.01 -2.17 8.25
C SER A 86 0.80 -3.22 7.18
N VAL A 87 1.65 -4.25 7.18
CA VAL A 87 1.50 -5.42 6.32
C VAL A 87 1.49 -6.66 7.20
N ARG A 88 0.52 -7.52 6.98
CA ARG A 88 0.39 -8.81 7.67
C ARG A 88 0.36 -9.94 6.65
N ASP A 89 0.97 -11.07 6.99
CA ASP A 89 0.95 -12.24 6.12
C ASP A 89 -0.39 -13.00 6.24
N GLU A 90 -0.51 -14.14 5.54
CA GLU A 90 -1.72 -14.94 5.52
C GLU A 90 -2.08 -15.52 6.91
N ASN A 91 -1.12 -15.57 7.81
CA ASN A 91 -1.31 -16.04 9.20
C ASN A 91 -1.49 -14.89 10.19
N ASP A 92 -1.73 -13.68 9.67
CA ASP A 92 -1.91 -12.46 10.45
C ASP A 92 -0.67 -12.05 11.25
N GLN A 93 0.50 -12.46 10.81
CA GLN A 93 1.76 -12.04 11.40
C GLN A 93 2.28 -10.78 10.73
N ILE A 94 2.83 -9.88 11.53
CA ILE A 94 3.30 -8.59 11.04
C ILE A 94 4.56 -8.75 10.21
N GLU A 95 4.54 -8.25 8.97
CA GLU A 95 5.70 -8.20 8.08
C GLU A 95 6.31 -6.80 8.02
N TYR A 96 5.50 -5.77 8.27
CA TYR A 96 5.92 -4.37 8.23
C TYR A 96 5.03 -3.51 9.12
N LEU A 97 5.67 -2.59 9.85
CA LEU A 97 4.99 -1.53 10.60
C LEU A 97 5.70 -0.21 10.34
N GLY A 98 4.94 0.80 9.93
CA GLY A 98 5.54 2.10 9.67
C GLY A 98 4.61 3.28 9.42
#